data_21a134b1d90349eff3b77eb81d68c111
#
_entry.id   21a134b1d90349eff3b77eb81d68c111
#
_cell.length_a   1.000
_cell.length_b   1.000
_cell.length_c   1.000
_cell.angle_alpha   90.00
_cell.angle_beta   90.00
_cell.angle_gamma   90.00
#
_symmetry.space_group_name_H-M   'P 1'
#
loop_
_entity.id
_entity.type
_entity.pdbx_description
1 polymer ?
#
loop_
_entity_poly.entity_id
_entity_poly.type
_entity_poly.pdbx_seq_one_letter_code
_entity_poly.pdbx_strand_id
1 'polypeptide(L)'
;DFQCVIGREAITQMQEMAGRQPDCVVACVGGGSNAIGIFHPYLAHPGVKLIGVEAGGSGVATGKHAAPLSAGTPGVLHGFRSYLMQDENGQIIETHSVSAGLDYPGVGPEHAWLKDAHKADYVAIDDDEALAAFHDLCRYEGIIPALESSHALAQAKKLAPTMNRDQIILVNLSG
;
A
#
# COMPACT_ATOMS: atom_id res chain seq x y z
N ASP A 1 3.30 0.50 -17.37
CA ASP A 1 2.63 1.51 -18.22
C ASP A 1 1.10 1.42 -18.13
N PHE A 2 0.49 0.23 -18.27
CA PHE A 2 -0.98 0.10 -18.29
C PHE A 2 -1.61 0.55 -16.96
N GLN A 3 -1.04 0.15 -15.84
CA GLN A 3 -1.56 0.51 -14.51
C GLN A 3 -1.44 2.02 -14.20
N CYS A 4 -0.56 2.75 -14.90
CA CYS A 4 -0.38 4.19 -14.70
C CYS A 4 -1.61 5.02 -15.07
N VAL A 5 -2.61 4.45 -15.75
CA VAL A 5 -3.90 5.13 -15.99
C VAL A 5 -4.52 5.60 -14.66
N ILE A 6 -4.41 4.80 -13.60
CA ILE A 6 -4.92 5.13 -12.26
C ILE A 6 -4.37 6.48 -11.79
N GLY A 7 -3.06 6.64 -11.77
CA GLY A 7 -2.43 7.86 -11.28
C GLY A 7 -2.59 9.05 -12.24
N ARG A 8 -2.60 8.81 -13.56
CA ARG A 8 -2.83 9.89 -14.55
C ARG A 8 -4.21 10.49 -14.41
N GLU A 9 -5.24 9.65 -14.27
CA GLU A 9 -6.61 10.11 -14.05
C GLU A 9 -6.77 10.77 -12.68
N ALA A 10 -6.17 10.20 -11.62
CA ALA A 10 -6.21 10.77 -10.28
C ALA A 10 -5.60 12.19 -10.24
N ILE A 11 -4.49 12.45 -10.92
CA ILE A 11 -3.87 13.80 -11.01
C ILE A 11 -4.85 14.81 -11.62
N THR A 12 -5.52 14.43 -12.71
CA THR A 12 -6.51 15.31 -13.37
C THR A 12 -7.72 15.53 -12.46
N GLN A 13 -8.28 14.46 -11.92
CA GLN A 13 -9.45 14.52 -11.03
C GLN A 13 -9.18 15.31 -9.75
N MET A 14 -8.00 15.18 -9.14
CA MET A 14 -7.62 15.99 -7.98
C MET A 14 -7.58 17.48 -8.31
N GLN A 15 -7.07 17.85 -9.48
CA GLN A 15 -7.07 19.24 -9.92
C GLN A 15 -8.49 19.77 -10.14
N GLU A 16 -9.38 18.96 -10.69
CA GLU A 16 -10.79 19.32 -10.93
C GLU A 16 -11.59 19.43 -9.63
N MET A 17 -11.40 18.49 -8.70
CA MET A 17 -12.19 18.39 -7.47
C MET A 17 -11.70 19.30 -6.35
N ALA A 18 -10.39 19.43 -6.20
CA ALA A 18 -9.75 20.12 -5.06
C ALA A 18 -8.92 21.33 -5.47
N GLY A 19 -8.72 21.58 -6.76
CA GLY A 19 -7.88 22.67 -7.27
C GLY A 19 -6.37 22.49 -7.01
N ARG A 20 -5.97 21.35 -6.45
CA ARG A 20 -4.57 21.01 -6.13
C ARG A 20 -4.35 19.51 -6.02
N GLN A 21 -3.08 19.11 -5.98
CA GLN A 21 -2.71 17.72 -5.73
C GLN A 21 -2.81 17.37 -4.23
N PRO A 22 -2.95 16.08 -3.86
CA PRO A 22 -3.00 15.65 -2.48
C PRO A 22 -1.65 15.84 -1.79
N ASP A 23 -1.65 15.89 -0.46
CA ASP A 23 -0.42 15.90 0.34
C ASP A 23 0.15 14.48 0.49
N CYS A 24 -0.73 13.49 0.41
CA CYS A 24 -0.36 12.09 0.56
C CYS A 24 -1.23 11.18 -0.33
N VAL A 25 -0.60 10.18 -0.95
CA VAL A 25 -1.27 9.07 -1.66
C VAL A 25 -1.00 7.79 -0.90
N VAL A 26 -2.06 7.04 -0.58
CA VAL A 26 -2.01 5.78 0.15
C VAL A 26 -2.59 4.65 -0.70
N ALA A 27 -1.87 3.55 -0.84
CA ALA A 27 -2.33 2.38 -1.58
C ALA A 27 -1.88 1.08 -0.91
N CYS A 28 -2.72 0.03 -0.95
CA CYS A 28 -2.33 -1.29 -0.47
C CYS A 28 -1.32 -1.95 -1.42
N VAL A 29 -0.42 -2.75 -0.86
CA VAL A 29 0.67 -3.42 -1.58
C VAL A 29 0.69 -4.91 -1.26
N GLY A 30 0.29 -5.72 -2.23
CA GLY A 30 0.60 -7.15 -2.29
C GLY A 30 1.73 -7.34 -3.30
N GLY A 31 1.42 -7.81 -4.53
CA GLY A 31 2.38 -7.74 -5.66
C GLY A 31 2.74 -6.31 -6.06
N GLY A 32 1.87 -5.35 -5.78
CA GLY A 32 2.12 -3.91 -5.91
C GLY A 32 1.62 -3.28 -7.20
N SER A 33 0.85 -4.00 -8.01
CA SER A 33 0.37 -3.54 -9.31
C SER A 33 -0.49 -2.26 -9.23
N ASN A 34 -1.49 -2.24 -8.34
CA ASN A 34 -2.34 -1.07 -8.14
C ASN A 34 -1.53 0.11 -7.58
N ALA A 35 -0.68 -0.15 -6.59
CA ALA A 35 0.10 0.88 -5.94
C ALA A 35 1.11 1.53 -6.89
N ILE A 36 1.85 0.76 -7.69
CA ILE A 36 2.75 1.36 -8.67
C ILE A 36 1.98 2.13 -9.75
N GLY A 37 0.76 1.69 -10.07
CA GLY A 37 -0.12 2.37 -11.02
C GLY A 37 -0.47 3.79 -10.60
N ILE A 38 -0.74 4.01 -9.30
CA ILE A 38 -1.00 5.35 -8.78
C ILE A 38 0.31 6.08 -8.43
N PHE A 39 1.33 5.42 -7.88
CA PHE A 39 2.56 6.06 -7.44
C PHE A 39 3.41 6.60 -8.59
N HIS A 40 3.55 5.82 -9.67
CA HIS A 40 4.47 6.16 -10.75
C HIS A 40 4.20 7.56 -11.35
N PRO A 41 2.96 7.95 -11.72
CA PRO A 41 2.69 9.31 -12.18
C PRO A 41 2.95 10.38 -11.10
N TYR A 42 2.71 10.08 -9.82
CA TYR A 42 2.97 11.01 -8.71
C TYR A 42 4.46 11.19 -8.38
N LEU A 43 5.36 10.37 -8.90
CA LEU A 43 6.81 10.60 -8.77
C LEU A 43 7.27 11.93 -9.39
N ALA A 44 6.51 12.48 -10.33
CA ALA A 44 6.72 13.81 -10.89
C ALA A 44 6.24 14.95 -9.97
N HIS A 45 5.61 14.63 -8.83
CA HIS A 45 5.07 15.59 -7.87
C HIS A 45 5.79 15.46 -6.52
N PRO A 46 7.00 16.02 -6.35
CA PRO A 46 7.85 15.78 -5.17
C PRO A 46 7.26 16.27 -3.84
N GLY A 47 6.20 17.09 -3.90
CA GLY A 47 5.45 17.52 -2.70
C GLY A 47 4.43 16.51 -2.21
N VAL A 48 4.17 15.43 -2.95
CA VAL A 48 3.17 14.41 -2.61
C VAL A 48 3.88 13.21 -1.96
N LYS A 49 3.52 12.91 -0.72
CA LYS A 49 4.03 11.74 0.00
C LYS A 49 3.36 10.46 -0.51
N LEU A 50 4.14 9.41 -0.79
CA LEU A 50 3.64 8.11 -1.22
C LEU A 50 3.78 7.09 -0.10
N ILE A 51 2.69 6.40 0.26
CA ILE A 51 2.68 5.39 1.34
C ILE A 51 2.07 4.10 0.80
N GLY A 52 2.89 3.06 0.73
CA GLY A 52 2.46 1.69 0.46
C GLY A 52 2.11 0.96 1.75
N VAL A 53 1.00 0.25 1.76
CA VAL A 53 0.48 -0.44 2.94
C VAL A 53 0.44 -1.93 2.69
N GLU A 54 1.28 -2.66 3.41
CA GLU A 54 1.39 -4.12 3.34
C GLU A 54 0.51 -4.79 4.39
N ALA A 55 0.24 -6.08 4.19
CA ALA A 55 -0.52 -6.88 5.15
C ALA A 55 0.36 -7.30 6.34
N GLY A 56 0.06 -6.74 7.50
CA GLY A 56 0.67 -7.09 8.78
C GLY A 56 0.15 -8.41 9.37
N GLY A 57 -0.90 -9.01 8.79
CA GLY A 57 -1.47 -10.27 9.21
C GLY A 57 -1.86 -10.27 10.67
N SER A 58 -1.43 -11.29 11.41
CA SER A 58 -1.62 -11.36 12.87
C SER A 58 -0.63 -10.49 13.66
N GLY A 59 0.05 -9.57 13.00
CA GLY A 59 1.10 -8.71 13.53
C GLY A 59 2.50 -9.12 13.06
N VAL A 60 3.28 -8.17 12.57
CA VAL A 60 4.63 -8.42 12.02
C VAL A 60 5.53 -9.16 13.00
N ALA A 61 5.45 -8.84 14.29
CA ALA A 61 6.26 -9.48 15.33
C ALA A 61 5.95 -10.98 15.54
N THR A 62 4.80 -11.46 15.06
CA THR A 62 4.42 -12.88 15.16
C THR A 62 5.06 -13.75 14.07
N GLY A 63 5.58 -13.13 13.02
CA GLY A 63 6.04 -13.80 11.80
C GLY A 63 4.91 -14.23 10.86
N LYS A 64 3.63 -14.06 11.24
CA LYS A 64 2.45 -14.39 10.43
C LYS A 64 1.94 -13.12 9.73
N HIS A 65 2.59 -12.74 8.66
CA HIS A 65 2.28 -11.54 7.88
C HIS A 65 2.73 -11.70 6.43
N ALA A 66 2.38 -10.74 5.57
CA ALA A 66 2.78 -10.67 4.15
C ALA A 66 3.31 -9.25 3.85
N ALA A 67 4.35 -8.84 4.60
CA ALA A 67 4.92 -7.50 4.53
C ALA A 67 6.42 -7.55 4.17
N PRO A 68 6.78 -7.96 2.93
CA PRO A 68 8.18 -8.13 2.54
C PRO A 68 8.98 -6.83 2.55
N LEU A 69 8.40 -5.67 2.25
CA LEU A 69 9.11 -4.39 2.30
C LEU A 69 9.34 -3.93 3.74
N SER A 70 8.41 -4.19 4.64
CA SER A 70 8.51 -3.79 6.05
C SER A 70 9.42 -4.71 6.87
N ALA A 71 9.43 -6.03 6.58
CA ALA A 71 10.08 -7.03 7.44
C ALA A 71 10.79 -8.18 6.69
N GLY A 72 10.77 -8.19 5.35
CA GLY A 72 11.47 -9.18 4.54
C GLY A 72 12.93 -8.81 4.27
N THR A 73 13.57 -9.64 3.47
CA THR A 73 14.98 -9.49 3.06
C THR A 73 15.12 -9.51 1.53
N PRO A 74 16.19 -8.89 0.96
CA PRO A 74 16.45 -8.96 -0.47
C PRO A 74 16.69 -10.39 -0.95
N GLY A 75 16.05 -10.78 -2.06
CA GLY A 75 16.20 -12.10 -2.67
C GLY A 75 15.69 -12.13 -4.11
N VAL A 76 15.54 -13.34 -4.66
CA VAL A 76 15.05 -13.57 -6.03
C VAL A 76 13.84 -14.48 -5.98
N LEU A 77 12.73 -14.03 -6.57
CA LEU A 77 11.50 -14.80 -6.71
C LEU A 77 10.95 -14.57 -8.12
N HIS A 78 10.44 -15.64 -8.76
CA HIS A 78 9.87 -15.58 -10.10
C HIS A 78 10.77 -14.88 -11.15
N GLY A 79 12.10 -14.98 -10.99
CA GLY A 79 13.07 -14.41 -11.92
C GLY A 79 13.39 -12.93 -11.75
N PHE A 80 12.87 -12.26 -10.71
CA PHE A 80 13.22 -10.87 -10.38
C PHE A 80 13.80 -10.74 -8.98
N ARG A 81 14.66 -9.74 -8.77
CA ARG A 81 15.21 -9.38 -7.48
C ARG A 81 14.34 -8.35 -6.81
N SER A 82 13.94 -8.63 -5.55
CA SER A 82 13.11 -7.74 -4.74
C SER A 82 13.27 -8.07 -3.25
N TYR A 83 12.38 -7.54 -2.39
CA TYR A 83 12.22 -7.98 -1.00
C TYR A 83 11.29 -9.19 -0.92
N LEU A 84 11.64 -10.16 -0.09
CA LEU A 84 10.91 -11.43 0.05
C LEU A 84 10.73 -11.79 1.52
N MET A 85 9.65 -12.53 1.79
CA MET A 85 9.48 -13.33 3.00
C MET A 85 10.24 -14.64 2.82
N GLN A 86 11.46 -14.72 3.36
CA GLN A 86 12.33 -15.89 3.22
C GLN A 86 13.13 -16.15 4.50
N ASP A 87 13.50 -17.41 4.71
CA ASP A 87 14.36 -17.83 5.82
C ASP A 87 15.85 -17.57 5.51
N GLU A 88 16.73 -17.96 6.45
CA GLU A 88 18.17 -17.82 6.33
C GLU A 88 18.79 -18.63 5.17
N ASN A 89 18.08 -19.65 4.68
CA ASN A 89 18.48 -20.49 3.55
C ASN A 89 17.90 -20.00 2.22
N GLY A 90 17.16 -18.87 2.22
CA GLY A 90 16.51 -18.32 1.05
C GLY A 90 15.23 -19.05 0.64
N GLN A 91 14.67 -19.89 1.51
CA GLN A 91 13.39 -20.54 1.25
C GLN A 91 12.24 -19.61 1.63
N ILE A 92 11.21 -19.59 0.79
CA ILE A 92 10.01 -18.76 1.02
C ILE A 92 9.30 -19.23 2.29
N ILE A 93 9.01 -18.27 3.17
CA ILE A 93 8.22 -18.47 4.38
C ILE A 93 6.75 -18.32 4.03
N GLU A 94 5.90 -19.19 4.61
CA GLU A 94 4.44 -19.07 4.48
C GLU A 94 3.98 -17.72 5.02
N THR A 95 3.20 -17.01 4.19
CA THR A 95 2.63 -15.70 4.53
C THR A 95 1.23 -15.84 5.10
N HIS A 96 0.71 -14.77 5.68
CA HIS A 96 -0.65 -14.71 6.19
C HIS A 96 -1.24 -13.30 6.04
N SER A 97 -2.47 -13.24 5.54
CA SER A 97 -3.32 -12.06 5.54
C SER A 97 -4.79 -12.47 5.49
N VAL A 98 -5.67 -11.71 6.14
CA VAL A 98 -7.13 -11.83 5.95
C VAL A 98 -7.53 -11.52 4.50
N SER A 99 -6.70 -10.79 3.80
CA SER A 99 -6.86 -10.39 2.40
C SER A 99 -6.08 -11.31 1.48
N ALA A 100 -6.78 -12.12 0.68
CA ALA A 100 -6.15 -13.06 -0.25
C ALA A 100 -5.24 -12.36 -1.28
N GLY A 101 -5.60 -11.17 -1.74
CA GLY A 101 -4.81 -10.41 -2.72
C GLY A 101 -3.53 -9.80 -2.17
N LEU A 102 -3.38 -9.70 -0.84
CA LEU A 102 -2.15 -9.25 -0.18
C LEU A 102 -1.33 -10.41 0.40
N ASP A 103 -1.87 -11.62 0.41
CA ASP A 103 -1.18 -12.82 0.93
C ASP A 103 -0.17 -13.34 -0.10
N TYR A 104 0.97 -12.64 -0.20
CA TYR A 104 2.01 -12.90 -1.17
C TYR A 104 3.40 -12.63 -0.56
N PRO A 105 4.38 -13.53 -0.75
CA PRO A 105 5.67 -13.46 -0.06
C PRO A 105 6.68 -12.49 -0.69
N GLY A 106 6.33 -11.82 -1.76
CA GLY A 106 7.21 -10.91 -2.49
C GLY A 106 6.49 -9.62 -2.88
N VAL A 107 7.20 -8.76 -3.60
CA VAL A 107 6.66 -7.49 -4.11
C VAL A 107 7.38 -7.13 -5.43
N GLY A 108 6.73 -6.35 -6.27
CA GLY A 108 7.32 -5.89 -7.53
C GLY A 108 8.65 -5.14 -7.32
N PRO A 109 9.63 -5.32 -8.20
CA PRO A 109 10.98 -4.75 -8.03
C PRO A 109 10.99 -3.21 -8.06
N GLU A 110 10.02 -2.57 -8.69
CA GLU A 110 9.90 -1.10 -8.65
C GLU A 110 9.59 -0.60 -7.24
N HIS A 111 8.77 -1.32 -6.45
CA HIS A 111 8.53 -0.98 -5.04
C HIS A 111 9.79 -1.13 -4.19
N ALA A 112 10.60 -2.18 -4.44
CA ALA A 112 11.88 -2.33 -3.79
C ALA A 112 12.80 -1.12 -4.07
N TRP A 113 12.86 -0.70 -5.32
CA TRP A 113 13.60 0.50 -5.70
C TRP A 113 13.04 1.78 -5.07
N LEU A 114 11.72 1.96 -5.05
CA LEU A 114 11.09 3.14 -4.40
C LEU A 114 11.43 3.23 -2.91
N LYS A 115 11.46 2.08 -2.22
CA LYS A 115 11.88 1.99 -0.83
C LYS A 115 13.36 2.39 -0.67
N ASP A 116 14.26 1.75 -1.41
CA ASP A 116 15.70 1.96 -1.30
C ASP A 116 16.11 3.39 -1.69
N ALA A 117 15.40 3.98 -2.65
CA ALA A 117 15.59 5.36 -3.09
C ALA A 117 14.85 6.40 -2.22
N HIS A 118 14.18 5.98 -1.13
CA HIS A 118 13.38 6.83 -0.26
C HIS A 118 12.33 7.68 -1.01
N LYS A 119 11.72 7.09 -2.06
CA LYS A 119 10.68 7.72 -2.87
C LYS A 119 9.27 7.41 -2.38
N ALA A 120 9.11 6.32 -1.63
CA ALA A 120 7.86 5.94 -0.97
C ALA A 120 8.18 5.31 0.39
N ASP A 121 7.29 5.53 1.35
CA ASP A 121 7.31 4.85 2.64
C ASP A 121 6.46 3.57 2.56
N TYR A 122 6.84 2.56 3.34
CA TYR A 122 6.08 1.32 3.44
C TYR A 122 5.80 1.00 4.90
N VAL A 123 4.56 0.65 5.18
CA VAL A 123 4.06 0.32 6.52
C VAL A 123 3.21 -0.93 6.47
N ALA A 124 3.06 -1.60 7.60
CA ALA A 124 2.19 -2.76 7.72
C ALA A 124 0.96 -2.44 8.58
N ILE A 125 -0.19 -2.94 8.17
CA ILE A 125 -1.47 -2.88 8.89
C ILE A 125 -1.91 -4.30 9.17
N ASP A 126 -2.29 -4.61 10.41
CA ASP A 126 -2.76 -5.94 10.79
C ASP A 126 -4.22 -6.21 10.35
N ASP A 127 -4.62 -7.49 10.47
CA ASP A 127 -5.94 -7.95 10.03
C ASP A 127 -7.07 -7.27 10.79
N ASP A 128 -6.93 -7.05 12.10
CA ASP A 128 -7.97 -6.42 12.93
C ASP A 128 -8.17 -4.95 12.56
N GLU A 129 -7.10 -4.23 12.32
CA GLU A 129 -7.12 -2.84 11.85
C GLU A 129 -7.78 -2.72 10.47
N ALA A 130 -7.43 -3.62 9.55
CA ALA A 130 -8.00 -3.65 8.21
C ALA A 130 -9.51 -3.94 8.25
N LEU A 131 -9.94 -4.94 9.03
CA LEU A 131 -11.36 -5.26 9.21
C LEU A 131 -12.14 -4.12 9.86
N ALA A 132 -11.58 -3.47 10.88
CA ALA A 132 -12.19 -2.29 11.48
C ALA A 132 -12.41 -1.16 10.46
N ALA A 133 -11.41 -0.90 9.62
CA ALA A 133 -11.51 0.11 8.56
C ALA A 133 -12.54 -0.28 7.47
N PHE A 134 -12.61 -1.57 7.11
CA PHE A 134 -13.64 -2.10 6.22
C PHE A 134 -15.05 -1.77 6.74
N HIS A 135 -15.34 -2.12 7.99
CA HIS A 135 -16.63 -1.86 8.61
C HIS A 135 -16.96 -0.38 8.74
N ASP A 136 -15.97 0.44 9.03
CA ASP A 136 -16.15 1.89 9.13
C ASP A 136 -16.54 2.50 7.78
N LEU A 137 -15.89 2.10 6.68
CA LEU A 137 -16.25 2.60 5.35
C LEU A 137 -17.66 2.17 4.95
N CYS A 138 -18.04 0.92 5.26
CA CYS A 138 -19.41 0.45 5.05
C CYS A 138 -20.43 1.28 5.85
N ARG A 139 -20.11 1.58 7.12
CA ARG A 139 -21.03 2.27 8.04
C ARG A 139 -21.20 3.75 7.70
N TYR A 140 -20.08 4.44 7.42
CA TYR A 140 -20.10 5.90 7.29
C TYR A 140 -20.31 6.38 5.85
N GLU A 141 -19.82 5.64 4.88
CA GLU A 141 -19.87 6.04 3.47
C GLU A 141 -20.79 5.15 2.61
N GLY A 142 -21.26 4.02 3.15
CA GLY A 142 -22.08 3.06 2.39
C GLY A 142 -21.31 2.34 1.28
N ILE A 143 -19.97 2.34 1.36
CA ILE A 143 -19.09 1.69 0.39
C ILE A 143 -18.58 0.38 0.98
N ILE A 144 -18.70 -0.72 0.25
CA ILE A 144 -18.12 -2.01 0.60
C ILE A 144 -16.77 -2.12 -0.14
N PRO A 145 -15.62 -1.87 0.51
CA PRO A 145 -14.32 -1.98 -0.14
C PRO A 145 -13.87 -3.43 -0.26
N ALA A 146 -12.82 -3.68 -1.05
CA ALA A 146 -12.06 -4.92 -0.93
C ALA A 146 -11.28 -4.94 0.40
N LEU A 147 -11.00 -6.14 0.93
CA LEU A 147 -10.18 -6.28 2.14
C LEU A 147 -8.76 -5.75 1.90
N GLU A 148 -8.28 -5.87 0.68
CA GLU A 148 -7.00 -5.32 0.23
C GLU A 148 -6.92 -3.81 0.49
N SER A 149 -7.83 -3.06 -0.09
CA SER A 149 -7.84 -1.59 0.04
C SER A 149 -8.24 -1.11 1.43
N SER A 150 -8.85 -1.96 2.25
CA SER A 150 -9.13 -1.68 3.66
C SER A 150 -7.85 -1.47 4.48
N HIS A 151 -6.73 -2.10 4.11
CA HIS A 151 -5.42 -1.85 4.71
C HIS A 151 -4.96 -0.40 4.46
N ALA A 152 -5.11 0.07 3.22
CA ALA A 152 -4.80 1.46 2.88
C ALA A 152 -5.70 2.45 3.63
N LEU A 153 -6.98 2.14 3.77
CA LEU A 153 -7.92 2.96 4.54
C LEU A 153 -7.57 2.99 6.04
N ALA A 154 -7.17 1.86 6.63
CA ALA A 154 -6.72 1.79 8.03
C ALA A 154 -5.52 2.71 8.27
N GLN A 155 -4.54 2.71 7.35
CA GLN A 155 -3.41 3.62 7.43
C GLN A 155 -3.82 5.08 7.28
N ALA A 156 -4.75 5.40 6.37
CA ALA A 156 -5.27 6.75 6.22
C ALA A 156 -5.95 7.24 7.52
N LYS A 157 -6.71 6.39 8.20
CA LYS A 157 -7.30 6.69 9.52
C LYS A 157 -6.27 6.98 10.60
N LYS A 158 -5.13 6.26 10.60
CA LYS A 158 -4.02 6.52 11.52
C LYS A 158 -3.29 7.83 11.19
N LEU A 159 -3.17 8.15 9.91
CA LEU A 159 -2.45 9.32 9.43
C LEU A 159 -3.25 10.62 9.63
N ALA A 160 -4.54 10.60 9.34
CA ALA A 160 -5.40 11.79 9.33
C ALA A 160 -5.33 12.63 10.63
N PRO A 161 -5.33 12.07 11.85
CA PRO A 161 -5.21 12.86 13.07
C PRO A 161 -3.87 13.59 13.24
N THR A 162 -2.84 13.19 12.48
CA THR A 162 -1.49 13.80 12.53
C THR A 162 -1.32 14.91 11.50
N MET A 163 -2.29 15.10 10.62
CA MET A 163 -2.27 16.06 9.53
C MET A 163 -3.09 17.32 9.86
N ASN A 164 -2.78 18.43 9.18
CA ASN A 164 -3.59 19.63 9.26
C ASN A 164 -4.93 19.44 8.53
N ARG A 165 -5.95 20.22 8.91
CA ARG A 165 -7.32 20.10 8.37
C ARG A 165 -7.45 20.42 6.88
N ASP A 166 -6.53 21.17 6.33
CA ASP A 166 -6.47 21.57 4.92
C ASP A 166 -5.66 20.59 4.06
N GLN A 167 -5.01 19.60 4.69
CA GLN A 167 -4.26 18.57 3.98
C GLN A 167 -5.18 17.47 3.45
N ILE A 168 -4.81 16.90 2.32
CA ILE A 168 -5.60 15.91 1.59
C ILE A 168 -4.87 14.57 1.53
N ILE A 169 -5.56 13.51 1.92
CA ILE A 169 -5.12 12.13 1.72
C ILE A 169 -5.93 11.54 0.55
N LEU A 170 -5.24 11.08 -0.48
CA LEU A 170 -5.84 10.32 -1.56
C LEU A 170 -5.62 8.83 -1.29
N VAL A 171 -6.71 8.08 -1.08
CA VAL A 171 -6.65 6.63 -0.86
C VAL A 171 -7.08 5.90 -2.12
N ASN A 172 -6.22 4.99 -2.62
CA ASN A 172 -6.56 4.13 -3.74
C ASN A 172 -7.40 2.94 -3.29
N LEU A 173 -8.70 2.96 -3.57
CA LEU A 173 -9.61 1.85 -3.29
C LEU A 173 -9.65 0.89 -4.49
N SER A 174 -8.59 0.12 -4.66
CA SER A 174 -8.55 -0.95 -5.66
C SER A 174 -9.43 -2.14 -5.27
N GLY A 175 -9.90 -2.87 -6.25
CA GLY A 175 -10.70 -4.09 -6.05
C GLY A 175 -9.86 -5.36 -6.07
#